data_1e05f192e56fc231d5bc774ded8ccbb1
#
_entry.id   1e05f192e56fc231d5bc774ded8ccbb1
#
_cell.length_a   1.000
_cell.length_b   1.000
_cell.length_c   1.000
_cell.angle_alpha   90.00
_cell.angle_beta   90.00
_cell.angle_gamma   90.00
#
_symmetry.space_group_name_H-M   'P 1'
#
loop_
_entity.id
_entity.type
_entity.pdbx_description
1 polymer ?
#
loop_
_entity_poly.entity_id
_entity_poly.type
_entity_poly.pdbx_seq_one_letter_code
_entity_poly.pdbx_strand_id
1 'polypeptide(L)'
;MPRANRHYLPDQVWHITHRCHKKEFLLRFARDRRRWVDWLREARKRFNISVLNYMVTSNHVHLLLTDNGDPGAISKAVQLIAGRVGQEYNQRKGRKGAFWEDRYHATAIQEGEHLIRCLVYIDLNMFRAGAVDHPEEWPHGGYREIQHPPRRSGLIDYVRIV
;
A
#
# COMPACT_ATOMS: atom_id res chain seq x y z
N MET A 1 18.15 -19.52 5.61
CA MET A 1 18.78 -18.47 6.41
C MET A 1 17.73 -17.66 7.16
N PRO A 2 17.95 -17.36 8.43
CA PRO A 2 17.03 -16.49 9.12
C PRO A 2 17.05 -15.10 8.48
N ARG A 3 15.88 -14.49 8.34
CA ARG A 3 15.76 -13.13 7.80
C ARG A 3 16.20 -12.13 8.86
N ALA A 4 16.88 -11.08 8.44
CA ALA A 4 17.18 -9.97 9.31
C ALA A 4 15.89 -9.30 9.80
N ASN A 5 15.84 -8.92 11.07
CA ASN A 5 14.75 -8.16 11.60
C ASN A 5 14.76 -6.75 10.98
N ARG A 6 13.57 -6.23 10.68
CA ARG A 6 13.45 -4.85 10.21
C ARG A 6 13.56 -3.90 11.40
N HIS A 7 14.34 -2.86 11.23
CA HIS A 7 14.46 -1.79 12.21
C HIS A 7 13.81 -0.52 11.67
N TYR A 8 12.68 -0.14 12.26
CA TYR A 8 11.98 1.08 11.89
C TYR A 8 12.34 2.19 12.87
N LEU A 9 12.74 3.35 12.32
CA LEU A 9 12.91 4.56 13.10
C LEU A 9 11.53 5.17 13.38
N PRO A 10 11.23 5.57 14.64
CA PRO A 10 9.94 6.16 14.97
C PRO A 10 9.64 7.42 14.14
N ASP A 11 8.39 7.60 13.78
CA ASP A 11 7.87 8.73 12.99
C ASP A 11 8.49 8.90 11.60
N GLN A 12 9.25 7.91 11.15
CA GLN A 12 9.79 7.89 9.80
C GLN A 12 8.69 7.56 8.80
N VAL A 13 8.73 8.23 7.65
CA VAL A 13 7.87 7.85 6.51
C VAL A 13 8.55 6.70 5.75
N TRP A 14 7.76 5.69 5.42
CA TRP A 14 8.24 4.51 4.72
C TRP A 14 7.46 4.29 3.44
N HIS A 15 8.17 3.97 2.37
CA HIS A 15 7.60 3.49 1.12
C HIS A 15 7.68 1.96 1.11
N ILE A 16 6.53 1.33 1.15
CA ILE A 16 6.39 -0.12 1.13
C ILE A 16 6.01 -0.55 -0.27
N THR A 17 6.69 -1.57 -0.79
CA THR A 17 6.29 -2.24 -2.03
C THR A 17 6.14 -3.73 -1.76
N HIS A 18 5.09 -4.33 -2.30
CA HIS A 18 4.84 -5.76 -2.15
C HIS A 18 4.34 -6.32 -3.48
N ARG A 19 5.02 -7.34 -3.98
CA ARG A 19 4.80 -7.91 -5.31
C ARG A 19 4.12 -9.26 -5.23
N CYS A 20 3.23 -9.57 -6.18
CA CYS A 20 2.62 -10.89 -6.27
C CYS A 20 3.66 -11.95 -6.63
N HIS A 21 3.40 -13.20 -6.21
CA HIS A 21 4.28 -14.35 -6.44
C HIS A 21 4.60 -14.51 -7.93
N LYS A 22 5.87 -14.66 -8.26
CA LYS A 22 6.39 -14.79 -9.64
C LYS A 22 5.92 -13.67 -10.57
N LYS A 23 5.60 -12.50 -10.03
CA LYS A 23 5.07 -11.34 -10.78
C LYS A 23 3.77 -11.65 -11.53
N GLU A 24 3.04 -12.69 -11.14
CA GLU A 24 1.75 -13.03 -11.72
C GLU A 24 0.72 -11.94 -11.44
N PHE A 25 -0.24 -11.78 -12.35
CA PHE A 25 -1.29 -10.75 -12.22
C PHE A 25 -2.43 -11.22 -11.30
N LEU A 26 -2.10 -11.54 -10.04
CA LEU A 26 -3.09 -12.02 -9.08
C LEU A 26 -4.03 -10.92 -8.60
N LEU A 27 -3.67 -9.66 -8.79
CA LEU A 27 -4.51 -8.49 -8.47
C LEU A 27 -5.18 -7.90 -9.71
N ARG A 28 -5.36 -8.67 -10.77
CA ARG A 28 -5.97 -8.19 -12.01
C ARG A 28 -7.45 -7.86 -11.90
N PHE A 29 -8.16 -8.47 -10.94
CA PHE A 29 -9.58 -8.22 -10.72
C PHE A 29 -9.79 -7.03 -9.79
N ALA A 30 -10.68 -6.13 -10.18
CA ALA A 30 -11.01 -4.97 -9.35
C ALA A 30 -11.48 -5.34 -7.94
N ARG A 31 -12.16 -6.48 -7.82
CA ARG A 31 -12.61 -7.00 -6.52
C ARG A 31 -11.44 -7.16 -5.55
N ASP A 32 -10.34 -7.77 -5.99
CA ASP A 32 -9.20 -8.03 -5.11
C ASP A 32 -8.44 -6.74 -4.79
N ARG A 33 -8.36 -5.81 -5.75
CA ARG A 33 -7.78 -4.50 -5.48
C ARG A 33 -8.59 -3.72 -4.44
N ARG A 34 -9.93 -3.77 -4.54
CA ARG A 34 -10.81 -3.15 -3.53
C ARG A 34 -10.65 -3.81 -2.16
N ARG A 35 -10.51 -5.15 -2.11
CA ARG A 35 -10.29 -5.85 -0.83
C ARG A 35 -8.99 -5.44 -0.18
N TRP A 36 -7.93 -5.24 -0.95
CA TRP A 36 -6.67 -4.73 -0.41
C TRP A 36 -6.87 -3.37 0.28
N VAL A 37 -7.58 -2.47 -0.35
CA VAL A 37 -7.90 -1.14 0.22
C VAL A 37 -8.77 -1.27 1.46
N ASP A 38 -9.75 -2.17 1.47
CA ASP A 38 -10.61 -2.42 2.64
C ASP A 38 -9.77 -2.92 3.83
N TRP A 39 -8.85 -3.82 3.59
CA TRP A 39 -7.95 -4.31 4.64
C TRP A 39 -6.94 -3.24 5.09
N LEU A 40 -6.54 -2.34 4.20
CA LEU A 40 -5.73 -1.19 4.59
C LEU A 40 -6.50 -0.29 5.57
N ARG A 41 -7.79 -0.03 5.32
CA ARG A 41 -8.65 0.71 6.27
C ARG A 41 -8.74 0.01 7.61
N GLU A 42 -8.90 -1.30 7.59
CA GLU A 42 -8.98 -2.11 8.81
C GLU A 42 -7.65 -2.09 9.58
N ALA A 43 -6.53 -2.20 8.88
CA ALA A 43 -5.21 -2.12 9.48
C ALA A 43 -4.98 -0.76 10.15
N ARG A 44 -5.41 0.32 9.50
CA ARG A 44 -5.32 1.66 10.08
C ARG A 44 -6.13 1.79 11.37
N LYS A 45 -7.29 1.13 11.45
CA LYS A 45 -8.11 1.13 12.67
C LYS A 45 -7.46 0.34 13.80
N ARG A 46 -6.81 -0.78 13.48
CA ARG A 46 -6.24 -1.70 14.48
C ARG A 46 -4.85 -1.29 14.95
N PHE A 47 -4.08 -0.68 14.07
CA PHE A 47 -2.68 -0.35 14.34
C PHE A 47 -2.45 1.15 14.21
N ASN A 48 -1.46 1.65 14.92
CA ASN A 48 -1.17 3.09 14.95
C ASN A 48 -0.34 3.49 13.73
N ILE A 49 -0.99 3.55 12.56
CA ILE A 49 -0.37 3.97 11.31
C ILE A 49 -1.12 5.15 10.71
N SER A 50 -0.40 6.00 9.97
CA SER A 50 -0.99 7.05 9.13
C SER A 50 -0.64 6.75 7.68
N VAL A 51 -1.65 6.73 6.81
CA VAL A 51 -1.48 6.45 5.38
C VAL A 51 -1.37 7.77 4.64
N LEU A 52 -0.29 7.94 3.86
CA LEU A 52 -0.06 9.15 3.07
C LEU A 52 -0.44 8.95 1.61
N ASN A 53 -0.21 7.79 1.07
CA ASN A 53 -0.64 7.42 -0.28
C ASN A 53 -0.58 5.92 -0.46
N TYR A 54 -1.21 5.41 -1.49
CA TYR A 54 -1.16 4.01 -1.86
C TYR A 54 -1.49 3.81 -3.34
N MET A 55 -1.14 2.65 -3.87
CA MET A 55 -1.48 2.25 -5.24
C MET A 55 -1.57 0.74 -5.29
N VAL A 56 -2.68 0.21 -5.82
CA VAL A 56 -2.84 -1.21 -6.07
C VAL A 56 -2.86 -1.43 -7.58
N THR A 57 -1.84 -2.08 -8.11
CA THR A 57 -1.76 -2.44 -9.52
C THR A 57 -2.28 -3.86 -9.74
N SER A 58 -2.03 -4.42 -10.91
CA SER A 58 -2.46 -5.80 -11.21
C SER A 58 -1.57 -6.86 -10.59
N ASN A 59 -0.34 -6.54 -10.19
CA ASN A 59 0.60 -7.52 -9.65
C ASN A 59 1.50 -7.01 -8.52
N HIS A 60 1.28 -5.79 -8.04
CA HIS A 60 2.02 -5.27 -6.89
C HIS A 60 1.28 -4.09 -6.26
N VAL A 61 1.73 -3.71 -5.07
CA VAL A 61 1.15 -2.57 -4.35
C VAL A 61 2.25 -1.64 -3.89
N HIS A 62 1.91 -0.36 -3.78
CA HIS A 62 2.70 0.66 -3.11
C HIS A 62 1.93 1.20 -1.93
N LEU A 63 2.62 1.43 -0.82
CA LEU A 63 2.03 2.02 0.38
C LEU A 63 3.02 3.00 0.99
N LEU A 64 2.60 4.23 1.17
CA LEU A 64 3.37 5.29 1.81
C LEU A 64 2.73 5.59 3.15
N LEU A 65 3.45 5.36 4.25
CA LEU A 65 2.88 5.44 5.59
C LEU A 65 3.91 5.77 6.65
N THR A 66 3.42 6.09 7.84
CA THR A 66 4.26 6.21 9.04
C THR A 66 3.63 5.40 10.19
N ASP A 67 4.45 5.01 11.15
CA ASP A 67 4.05 4.20 12.31
C ASP A 67 3.61 5.05 13.52
N ASN A 68 3.66 6.36 13.41
CA ASN A 68 3.31 7.29 14.51
C ASN A 68 4.05 6.97 15.82
N GLY A 69 5.29 6.50 15.72
CA GLY A 69 6.12 6.15 16.88
C GLY A 69 5.89 4.75 17.45
N ASP A 70 5.05 3.93 16.83
CA ASP A 70 4.79 2.54 17.25
C ASP A 70 5.64 1.58 16.43
N PRO A 71 6.74 1.02 16.99
CA PRO A 71 7.73 0.29 16.20
C PRO A 71 7.25 -1.01 15.58
N GLY A 72 6.13 -1.58 16.01
CA GLY A 72 5.60 -2.83 15.44
C GLY A 72 4.44 -2.61 14.48
N ALA A 73 3.95 -1.38 14.35
CA ALA A 73 2.69 -1.11 13.66
C ALA A 73 2.73 -1.43 12.17
N ILE A 74 3.79 -1.05 11.47
CA ILE A 74 3.89 -1.27 10.02
C ILE A 74 3.92 -2.75 9.68
N SER A 75 4.75 -3.52 10.37
CA SER A 75 4.86 -4.96 10.11
C SER A 75 3.54 -5.68 10.36
N LYS A 76 2.84 -5.33 11.44
CA LYS A 76 1.53 -5.91 11.77
C LYS A 76 0.48 -5.52 10.72
N ALA A 77 0.49 -4.26 10.28
CA ALA A 77 -0.44 -3.77 9.27
C ALA A 77 -0.24 -4.49 7.94
N VAL A 78 0.99 -4.58 7.45
CA VAL A 78 1.29 -5.26 6.19
C VAL A 78 0.97 -6.75 6.27
N GLN A 79 1.27 -7.40 7.39
CA GLN A 79 0.95 -8.81 7.60
C GLN A 79 -0.56 -9.06 7.55
N LEU A 80 -1.36 -8.22 8.17
CA LEU A 80 -2.82 -8.33 8.14
C LEU A 80 -3.34 -8.20 6.72
N ILE A 81 -2.97 -7.13 6.02
CA ILE A 81 -3.46 -6.84 4.66
C ILE A 81 -3.07 -7.97 3.70
N ALA A 82 -1.79 -8.29 3.66
CA ALA A 82 -1.26 -9.31 2.74
C ALA A 82 -1.86 -10.69 3.01
N GLY A 83 -1.92 -11.08 4.27
CA GLY A 83 -2.45 -12.39 4.66
C GLY A 83 -3.92 -12.55 4.30
N ARG A 84 -4.74 -11.54 4.59
CA ARG A 84 -6.17 -11.60 4.29
C ARG A 84 -6.46 -11.58 2.80
N VAL A 85 -5.80 -10.71 2.05
CA VAL A 85 -5.99 -10.65 0.59
C VAL A 85 -5.60 -11.97 -0.07
N GLY A 86 -4.46 -12.54 0.31
CA GLY A 86 -4.01 -13.83 -0.20
C GLY A 86 -4.98 -14.97 0.12
N GLN A 87 -5.48 -15.02 1.35
CA GLN A 87 -6.45 -16.04 1.78
C GLN A 87 -7.76 -15.92 1.01
N GLU A 88 -8.32 -14.72 0.89
CA GLU A 88 -9.58 -14.49 0.19
C GLU A 88 -9.48 -14.88 -1.29
N TYR A 89 -8.39 -14.48 -1.94
CA TYR A 89 -8.15 -14.83 -3.33
C TYR A 89 -8.02 -16.35 -3.53
N ASN A 90 -7.18 -16.99 -2.73
CA ASN A 90 -6.92 -18.42 -2.86
C ASN A 90 -8.18 -19.24 -2.60
N GLN A 91 -8.99 -18.88 -1.62
CA GLN A 91 -10.27 -19.54 -1.35
C GLN A 91 -11.23 -19.41 -2.52
N ARG A 92 -11.40 -18.18 -3.03
CA ARG A 92 -12.34 -17.93 -4.13
C ARG A 92 -11.92 -18.65 -5.42
N LYS A 93 -10.63 -18.71 -5.69
CA LYS A 93 -10.09 -19.30 -6.94
C LYS A 93 -9.75 -20.77 -6.81
N GLY A 94 -9.93 -21.37 -5.64
CA GLY A 94 -9.48 -22.75 -5.40
C GLY A 94 -7.98 -22.92 -5.59
N ARG A 95 -7.22 -21.88 -5.31
CA ARG A 95 -5.78 -21.84 -5.56
C ARG A 95 -5.01 -22.15 -4.28
N LYS A 96 -3.90 -22.85 -4.42
CA LYS A 96 -2.96 -23.12 -3.34
C LYS A 96 -1.63 -22.45 -3.62
N GLY A 97 -0.86 -22.19 -2.59
CA GLY A 97 0.47 -21.63 -2.68
C GLY A 97 0.52 -20.13 -2.38
N ALA A 98 1.72 -19.58 -2.44
CA ALA A 98 1.97 -18.20 -2.07
C ALA A 98 1.26 -17.22 -3.01
N PHE A 99 0.58 -16.23 -2.45
CA PHE A 99 0.01 -15.12 -3.19
C PHE A 99 1.06 -14.03 -3.43
N TRP A 100 1.87 -13.75 -2.41
CA TRP A 100 2.91 -12.73 -2.45
C TRP A 100 4.27 -13.37 -2.72
N GLU A 101 5.10 -12.65 -3.44
CA GLU A 101 6.48 -13.05 -3.69
C GLU A 101 7.23 -13.00 -2.36
N ASP A 102 7.94 -12.93 -1.81
CA ASP A 102 8.65 -12.88 -0.54
C ASP A 102 8.13 -11.76 0.36
N ARG A 103 8.95 -11.28 1.27
CA ARG A 103 8.63 -10.15 2.15
C ARG A 103 8.54 -8.86 1.35
N TYR A 104 7.71 -7.95 1.83
CA TYR A 104 7.66 -6.59 1.28
C TYR A 104 9.00 -5.86 1.43
N HIS A 105 9.24 -4.90 0.56
CA HIS A 105 10.36 -3.98 0.65
C HIS A 105 9.93 -2.70 1.35
N ALA A 106 10.82 -2.14 2.18
CA ALA A 106 10.58 -0.90 2.90
C ALA A 106 11.77 0.05 2.69
N THR A 107 11.48 1.25 2.18
CA THR A 107 12.49 2.29 1.95
C THR A 107 12.13 3.53 2.77
N ALA A 108 13.05 4.04 3.55
CA ALA A 108 12.85 5.26 4.32
C ALA A 108 12.78 6.47 3.38
N ILE A 109 11.80 7.34 3.60
CA ILE A 109 11.57 8.53 2.80
C ILE A 109 11.88 9.75 3.66
N GLN A 110 12.79 10.60 3.19
CA GLN A 110 13.07 11.87 3.81
C GLN A 110 11.91 12.84 3.60
N GLU A 111 11.74 13.77 4.53
CA GLU A 111 10.70 14.79 4.43
C GLU A 111 11.01 15.77 3.29
N GLY A 112 10.03 16.63 2.97
CA GLY A 112 10.16 17.66 1.97
C GLY A 112 10.11 17.14 0.55
N GLU A 113 11.08 17.52 -0.27
CA GLU A 113 11.10 17.21 -1.70
C GLU A 113 11.07 15.70 -1.98
N HIS A 114 11.79 14.90 -1.19
CA HIS A 114 11.79 13.44 -1.35
C HIS A 114 10.39 12.85 -1.16
N LEU A 115 9.67 13.33 -0.15
CA LEU A 115 8.28 12.90 0.09
C LEU A 115 7.37 13.27 -1.09
N ILE A 116 7.46 14.49 -1.59
CA ILE A 116 6.66 14.96 -2.72
C ILE A 116 6.95 14.11 -3.96
N ARG A 117 8.21 13.85 -4.25
CA ARG A 117 8.60 12.99 -5.38
C ARG A 117 8.03 11.58 -5.26
N CYS A 118 8.03 11.02 -4.06
CA CYS A 118 7.48 9.69 -3.82
C CYS A 118 5.96 9.67 -4.02
N LEU A 119 5.25 10.70 -3.51
CA LEU A 119 3.82 10.84 -3.74
C LEU A 119 3.48 10.86 -5.23
N VAL A 120 4.19 11.67 -6.00
CA VAL A 120 3.98 11.79 -7.46
C VAL A 120 4.35 10.49 -8.16
N TYR A 121 5.44 9.86 -7.77
CA TYR A 121 5.87 8.58 -8.32
C TYR A 121 4.77 7.52 -8.19
N ILE A 122 4.16 7.42 -7.01
CA ILE A 122 3.06 6.48 -6.75
C ILE A 122 1.84 6.84 -7.60
N ASP A 123 1.45 8.12 -7.62
CA ASP A 123 0.28 8.58 -8.38
C ASP A 123 0.40 8.29 -9.89
N LEU A 124 1.59 8.42 -10.45
CA LEU A 124 1.83 8.24 -11.89
C LEU A 124 2.14 6.79 -12.29
N ASN A 125 2.10 5.86 -11.34
CA ASN A 125 2.50 4.47 -11.60
C ASN A 125 1.76 3.86 -12.79
N MET A 126 0.43 3.92 -12.80
CA MET A 126 -0.37 3.30 -13.86
C MET A 126 -0.34 4.10 -15.16
N PHE A 127 -0.10 5.41 -15.09
CA PHE A 127 0.17 6.22 -16.27
C PHE A 127 1.48 5.79 -16.95
N ARG A 128 2.55 5.63 -16.19
CA ARG A 128 3.83 5.16 -16.72
C ARG A 128 3.75 3.75 -17.28
N ALA A 129 2.88 2.92 -16.72
CA ALA A 129 2.65 1.56 -17.21
C ALA A 129 1.80 1.52 -18.49
N GLY A 130 1.28 2.67 -18.93
CA GLY A 130 0.43 2.75 -20.12
C GLY A 130 -0.99 2.26 -19.92
N ALA A 131 -1.40 2.00 -18.67
CA ALA A 131 -2.74 1.50 -18.36
C ALA A 131 -3.81 2.58 -18.40
N VAL A 132 -3.45 3.82 -18.10
CA VAL A 132 -4.34 4.97 -18.09
C VAL A 132 -3.66 6.19 -18.72
N ASP A 133 -4.43 7.14 -19.19
CA ASP A 133 -3.92 8.42 -19.74
C ASP A 133 -3.77 9.52 -18.67
N HIS A 134 -4.47 9.34 -17.53
CA HIS A 134 -4.42 10.27 -16.42
C HIS A 134 -4.55 9.49 -15.10
N PRO A 135 -3.85 9.91 -14.02
CA PRO A 135 -3.93 9.22 -12.72
C PRO A 135 -5.35 9.05 -12.17
N GLU A 136 -6.24 10.01 -12.46
CA GLU A 136 -7.64 9.96 -12.01
C GLU A 136 -8.39 8.75 -12.56
N GLU A 137 -7.99 8.21 -13.69
CA GLU A 137 -8.66 7.08 -14.32
C GLU A 137 -8.42 5.75 -13.58
N TRP A 138 -7.43 5.69 -12.69
CA TRP A 138 -7.15 4.50 -11.90
C TRP A 138 -7.71 4.66 -10.48
N PRO A 139 -8.82 3.95 -10.14
CA PRO A 139 -9.52 4.18 -8.86
C PRO A 139 -8.86 3.52 -7.65
N HIS A 140 -7.83 2.69 -7.85
CA HIS A 140 -7.22 1.89 -6.81
C HIS A 140 -5.92 2.51 -6.28
N GLY A 141 -5.97 3.81 -5.96
CA GLY A 141 -4.87 4.56 -5.40
C GLY A 141 -5.37 5.77 -4.63
N GLY A 142 -4.46 6.47 -3.95
CA GLY A 142 -4.80 7.63 -3.13
C GLY A 142 -5.03 8.91 -3.89
N TYR A 143 -4.72 8.95 -5.18
CA TYR A 143 -4.78 10.18 -5.98
C TYR A 143 -6.14 10.90 -5.89
N ARG A 144 -7.23 10.18 -6.12
CA ARG A 144 -8.58 10.77 -6.08
C ARG A 144 -8.92 11.39 -4.73
N GLU A 145 -8.57 10.69 -3.66
CA GLU A 145 -8.83 11.19 -2.31
C GLU A 145 -7.97 12.43 -2.01
N ILE A 146 -6.71 12.43 -2.42
CA ILE A 146 -5.80 13.58 -2.20
C ILE A 146 -6.27 14.81 -2.97
N GLN A 147 -6.71 14.65 -4.22
CA GLN A 147 -7.19 15.74 -5.05
C GLN A 147 -8.56 16.25 -4.61
N HIS A 148 -9.41 15.37 -4.12
CA HIS A 148 -10.77 15.68 -3.67
C HIS A 148 -11.00 15.11 -2.27
N PRO A 149 -10.46 15.77 -1.21
CA PRO A 149 -10.58 15.28 0.14
C PRO A 149 -12.04 15.13 0.58
N PRO A 150 -12.42 13.99 1.19
CA PRO A 150 -13.78 13.80 1.65
C PRO A 150 -14.09 14.74 2.83
N ARG A 151 -15.37 15.08 3.01
CA ARG A 151 -15.82 15.93 4.14
C ARG A 151 -15.62 15.25 5.50
N ARG A 152 -15.73 13.92 5.52
CA ARG A 152 -15.45 13.11 6.70
C ARG A 152 -14.05 12.52 6.56
N SER A 153 -13.52 11.96 7.66
CA SER A 153 -12.20 11.34 7.62
C SER A 153 -12.15 10.23 6.57
N GLY A 154 -11.20 10.35 5.65
CA GLY A 154 -10.92 9.33 4.65
C GLY A 154 -9.79 8.40 5.10
N LEU A 155 -9.17 7.73 4.14
CA LEU A 155 -8.06 6.82 4.38
C LEU A 155 -6.74 7.58 4.53
N ILE A 156 -6.56 8.64 3.77
CA ILE A 156 -5.32 9.43 3.74
C ILE A 156 -5.26 10.42 4.90
N ASP A 157 -4.09 10.50 5.54
CA ASP A 157 -3.80 11.49 6.58
C ASP A 157 -3.19 12.75 5.95
N TYR A 158 -4.03 13.74 5.67
CA TYR A 158 -3.62 14.98 5.01
C TYR A 158 -2.69 15.84 5.86
N VAL A 159 -2.81 15.78 7.17
CA VAL A 159 -1.98 16.58 8.09
C VAL A 159 -0.50 16.23 7.92
N ARG A 160 -0.21 14.99 7.60
CA ARG A 160 1.17 14.52 7.40
C ARG A 160 1.75 14.90 6.03
N ILE A 161 0.88 15.22 5.05
CA ILE A 161 1.31 15.56 3.69
C ILE A 161 1.64 17.05 3.57
N VAL A 162 0.93 17.88 4.30
CA VAL A 162 1.03 19.36 4.23
C VAL A 162 2.21 19.90 5.02
#